data_528f3ecdf8a308b377a2d55ad698e2fd
#
_entry.id   528f3ecdf8a308b377a2d55ad698e2fd
#
_cell.length_a   1.000
_cell.length_b   1.000
_cell.length_c   1.000
_cell.angle_alpha   90.00
_cell.angle_beta   90.00
_cell.angle_gamma   90.00
#
_symmetry.space_group_name_H-M   'P 1'
#
loop_
_entity.id
_entity.type
_entity.pdbx_description
1 polymer ?
#
loop_
_entity_poly.entity_id
_entity_poly.type
_entity_poly.pdbx_seq_one_letter_code
_entity_poly.pdbx_strand_id
1 'polypeptide(L)'
;MTDQKVPNVIERPLPNGVIYDMSTVGRVRITLPESSTWLSGLHWHETHDEYLKVVRGTVRVRLGDSRQVISAVNGNQPEIKVPCYAWHEWQRAAPEGEEVVVIERIEPDDNDKAIFFWNLNGVILNSPKLLSDETSIVSRLPARLQGLFLDTWIPLNLFIIFRSLDNIPVFLNAPNLSRVSDQRLRSLLQKIHTVVSHLILLVALWAGWLLGLQPVQLKYTPGDAYATWKSRQVNFKKAA
;
A
#
# COMPACT_ATOMS: atom_id res chain seq x y z
N MET A 1 20.78 19.56 -11.16
CA MET A 1 19.72 18.57 -10.82
C MET A 1 18.42 19.24 -11.18
N THR A 2 17.76 18.77 -12.22
CA THR A 2 16.41 19.26 -12.59
C THR A 2 15.48 18.92 -11.45
N ASP A 3 14.85 19.94 -10.88
CA ASP A 3 13.84 19.84 -9.83
C ASP A 3 12.58 19.19 -10.44
N GLN A 4 12.61 17.88 -10.59
CA GLN A 4 11.49 17.12 -11.17
C GLN A 4 10.39 17.08 -10.13
N LYS A 5 9.38 17.95 -10.34
CA LYS A 5 8.21 18.03 -9.46
C LYS A 5 7.51 16.67 -9.41
N VAL A 6 7.45 16.05 -8.23
CA VAL A 6 6.71 14.81 -8.00
C VAL A 6 5.22 15.06 -8.22
N PRO A 7 4.53 14.30 -9.08
CA PRO A 7 3.12 14.52 -9.34
C PRO A 7 2.27 14.12 -8.12
N ASN A 8 1.23 14.91 -7.84
CA ASN A 8 0.24 14.56 -6.81
C ASN A 8 -0.79 13.54 -7.32
N VAL A 9 -0.94 13.42 -8.64
CA VAL A 9 -1.83 12.43 -9.25
C VAL A 9 -0.97 11.40 -9.97
N ILE A 10 -1.18 10.13 -9.62
CA ILE A 10 -0.44 9.00 -10.20
C ILE A 10 -1.46 7.99 -10.74
N GLU A 11 -1.25 7.59 -11.98
CA GLU A 11 -2.11 6.62 -12.66
C GLU A 11 -1.33 5.34 -13.00
N ARG A 12 -1.98 4.20 -12.82
CA ARG A 12 -1.52 2.90 -13.32
C ARG A 12 -2.51 2.36 -14.35
N PRO A 13 -2.03 1.73 -15.45
CA PRO A 13 -2.89 1.20 -16.50
C PRO A 13 -3.62 -0.07 -16.08
N LEU A 14 -4.67 -0.40 -16.84
CA LEU A 14 -5.33 -1.71 -16.76
C LEU A 14 -4.32 -2.85 -17.06
N PRO A 15 -4.56 -4.07 -16.52
CA PRO A 15 -5.77 -4.52 -15.82
C PRO A 15 -5.89 -4.05 -14.36
N ASN A 16 -4.78 -3.70 -13.70
CA ASN A 16 -4.76 -3.19 -12.32
C ASN A 16 -4.86 -1.66 -12.28
N GLY A 17 -5.72 -1.09 -13.14
CA GLY A 17 -5.86 0.35 -13.32
C GLY A 17 -6.33 1.03 -12.05
N VAL A 18 -5.61 2.08 -11.62
CA VAL A 18 -5.96 2.89 -10.46
C VAL A 18 -5.36 4.28 -10.59
N ILE A 19 -6.09 5.29 -10.15
CA ILE A 19 -5.62 6.67 -10.06
C ILE A 19 -5.60 7.05 -8.58
N TYR A 20 -4.42 7.47 -8.10
CA TYR A 20 -4.21 8.01 -6.76
C TYR A 20 -4.06 9.53 -6.86
N ASP A 21 -4.92 10.27 -6.18
CA ASP A 21 -4.82 11.73 -6.08
C ASP A 21 -4.51 12.12 -4.63
N MET A 22 -3.29 12.59 -4.41
CA MET A 22 -2.73 13.08 -3.15
C MET A 22 -2.71 14.61 -3.09
N SER A 23 -3.50 15.31 -3.90
CA SER A 23 -3.53 16.79 -3.94
C SER A 23 -4.12 17.41 -2.67
N THR A 24 -4.91 16.64 -1.91
CA THR A 24 -5.52 17.12 -0.67
C THR A 24 -4.78 16.55 0.53
N VAL A 25 -4.26 17.42 1.38
CA VAL A 25 -3.57 17.01 2.61
C VAL A 25 -4.48 16.16 3.50
N GLY A 26 -3.93 15.13 4.13
CA GLY A 26 -4.62 14.25 5.09
C GLY A 26 -5.56 13.24 4.46
N ARG A 27 -5.62 13.14 3.13
CA ARG A 27 -6.46 12.14 2.44
C ARG A 27 -5.92 11.79 1.07
N VAL A 28 -6.22 10.57 0.64
CA VAL A 28 -5.91 10.11 -0.71
C VAL A 28 -7.21 9.70 -1.39
N ARG A 29 -7.47 10.27 -2.57
CA ARG A 29 -8.58 9.86 -3.42
C ARG A 29 -8.10 8.75 -4.35
N ILE A 30 -8.76 7.61 -4.30
CA ILE A 30 -8.45 6.43 -5.11
C ILE A 30 -9.60 6.21 -6.08
N THR A 31 -9.30 6.24 -7.36
CA THR A 31 -10.28 6.00 -8.42
C THR A 31 -9.93 4.73 -9.17
N LEU A 32 -10.88 3.79 -9.23
CA LEU A 32 -10.77 2.56 -9.99
C LEU A 32 -11.63 2.67 -11.24
N PRO A 33 -11.04 2.73 -12.45
CA PRO A 33 -11.80 2.76 -13.69
C PRO A 33 -12.59 1.46 -13.88
N GLU A 34 -13.51 1.48 -14.81
CA GLU A 34 -14.20 0.28 -15.28
C GLU A 34 -13.18 -0.80 -15.66
N SER A 35 -13.51 -2.05 -15.43
CA SER A 35 -12.67 -3.23 -15.69
C SER A 35 -11.36 -3.30 -14.87
N SER A 36 -11.16 -2.42 -13.90
CA SER A 36 -10.02 -2.52 -13.00
C SER A 36 -10.11 -3.76 -12.12
N THR A 37 -9.04 -4.56 -12.12
CA THR A 37 -8.85 -5.72 -11.24
C THR A 37 -8.04 -5.37 -9.99
N TRP A 38 -7.80 -4.07 -9.76
CA TRP A 38 -7.06 -3.61 -8.61
C TRP A 38 -7.73 -3.99 -7.30
N LEU A 39 -6.91 -4.37 -6.35
CA LEU A 39 -7.31 -4.61 -4.98
C LEU A 39 -6.24 -4.06 -4.01
N SER A 40 -6.65 -3.61 -2.81
CA SER A 40 -5.73 -3.08 -1.80
C SER A 40 -4.77 -4.13 -1.23
N GLY A 41 -5.11 -5.42 -1.35
CA GLY A 41 -4.45 -6.52 -0.66
C GLY A 41 -4.87 -6.62 0.81
N LEU A 42 -4.84 -7.83 1.34
CA LEU A 42 -5.17 -8.06 2.74
C LEU A 42 -4.03 -7.58 3.63
N HIS A 43 -4.30 -6.60 4.51
CA HIS A 43 -3.30 -5.99 5.39
C HIS A 43 -3.94 -5.46 6.67
N TRP A 44 -3.12 -4.91 7.59
CA TRP A 44 -3.55 -4.18 8.77
C TRP A 44 -2.60 -3.03 9.09
N HIS A 45 -3.07 -2.11 9.92
CA HIS A 45 -2.29 -1.02 10.51
C HIS A 45 -2.10 -1.25 12.01
N GLU A 46 -0.96 -0.83 12.57
CA GLU A 46 -0.65 -1.02 13.99
C GLU A 46 -0.73 0.29 14.79
N THR A 47 -0.53 1.41 14.11
CA THR A 47 -0.43 2.73 14.72
C THR A 47 -1.51 3.70 14.27
N HIS A 48 -2.30 3.33 13.24
CA HIS A 48 -3.33 4.19 12.66
C HIS A 48 -4.66 3.47 12.55
N ASP A 49 -5.74 4.17 12.88
CA ASP A 49 -7.07 3.83 12.39
C ASP A 49 -7.20 4.34 10.95
N GLU A 50 -7.78 3.55 10.05
CA GLU A 50 -8.05 3.96 8.68
C GLU A 50 -9.55 4.20 8.46
N TYR A 51 -9.88 5.14 7.59
CA TYR A 51 -11.24 5.44 7.20
C TYR A 51 -11.38 5.36 5.69
N LEU A 52 -12.34 4.56 5.23
CA LEU A 52 -12.67 4.34 3.82
C LEU A 52 -14.03 4.99 3.53
N LYS A 53 -14.04 6.12 2.84
CA LYS A 53 -15.26 6.80 2.41
C LYS A 53 -15.57 6.48 0.96
N VAL A 54 -16.68 5.78 0.71
CA VAL A 54 -17.14 5.49 -0.66
C VAL A 54 -17.84 6.72 -1.20
N VAL A 55 -17.23 7.36 -2.21
CA VAL A 55 -17.73 8.60 -2.82
C VAL A 55 -18.60 8.31 -4.02
N ARG A 56 -18.24 7.26 -4.79
CA ARG A 56 -18.95 6.85 -6.01
C ARG A 56 -18.79 5.35 -6.26
N GLY A 57 -19.78 4.73 -6.84
CA GLY A 57 -19.78 3.32 -7.23
C GLY A 57 -19.96 2.39 -6.03
N THR A 58 -19.56 1.13 -6.22
CA THR A 58 -19.77 0.05 -5.26
C THR A 58 -18.47 -0.70 -5.01
N VAL A 59 -18.15 -0.88 -3.73
CA VAL A 59 -16.96 -1.62 -3.27
C VAL A 59 -17.36 -2.88 -2.53
N ARG A 60 -16.52 -3.90 -2.62
CA ARG A 60 -16.51 -5.04 -1.72
C ARG A 60 -15.41 -4.82 -0.71
N VAL A 61 -15.77 -4.80 0.57
CA VAL A 61 -14.84 -4.61 1.69
C VAL A 61 -14.83 -5.87 2.53
N ARG A 62 -13.65 -6.32 2.88
CA ARG A 62 -13.42 -7.28 3.96
C ARG A 62 -12.87 -6.52 5.16
N LEU A 63 -13.49 -6.73 6.33
CA LEU A 63 -13.01 -6.22 7.61
C LEU A 63 -13.06 -7.35 8.62
N GLY A 64 -11.88 -7.86 9.00
CA GLY A 64 -11.75 -9.09 9.76
C GLY A 64 -12.39 -10.27 9.01
N ASP A 65 -13.40 -10.87 9.64
CA ASP A 65 -14.19 -11.97 9.08
C ASP A 65 -15.42 -11.51 8.28
N SER A 66 -15.81 -10.24 8.42
CA SER A 66 -16.96 -9.65 7.73
C SER A 66 -16.63 -9.31 6.30
N ARG A 67 -17.56 -9.60 5.38
CA ARG A 67 -17.51 -9.16 3.99
C ARG A 67 -18.77 -8.39 3.67
N GLN A 68 -18.61 -7.17 3.18
CA GLN A 68 -19.71 -6.26 2.91
C GLN A 68 -19.58 -5.71 1.49
N VAL A 69 -20.73 -5.44 0.87
CA VAL A 69 -20.82 -4.66 -0.37
C VAL A 69 -21.43 -3.31 0.01
N ILE A 70 -20.73 -2.24 -0.31
CA ILE A 70 -21.05 -0.89 0.11
C ILE A 70 -21.12 0.00 -1.11
N SER A 71 -22.21 0.73 -1.25
CA SER A 71 -22.49 1.58 -2.42
C SER A 71 -22.73 3.02 -1.99
N ALA A 72 -22.16 3.95 -2.75
CA ALA A 72 -22.57 5.34 -2.74
C ALA A 72 -23.80 5.52 -3.63
N VAL A 73 -24.96 5.74 -3.04
CA VAL A 73 -26.23 5.89 -3.78
C VAL A 73 -27.00 7.11 -3.28
N ASN A 74 -27.66 7.81 -4.21
CA ASN A 74 -28.55 8.95 -3.90
C ASN A 74 -27.88 10.03 -3.02
N GLY A 75 -26.59 10.32 -3.27
CA GLY A 75 -25.83 11.31 -2.51
C GLY A 75 -25.33 10.84 -1.13
N ASN A 76 -25.70 9.64 -0.70
CA ASN A 76 -25.11 9.03 0.48
C ASN A 76 -23.69 8.52 0.18
N GLN A 77 -22.72 8.91 1.00
CA GLN A 77 -21.31 8.55 0.89
C GLN A 77 -20.87 7.85 2.19
N PRO A 78 -21.14 6.55 2.34
CA PRO A 78 -20.83 5.82 3.55
C PRO A 78 -19.32 5.80 3.84
N GLU A 79 -18.96 5.95 5.11
CA GLU A 79 -17.60 5.84 5.61
C GLU A 79 -17.48 4.66 6.57
N ILE A 80 -16.42 3.88 6.42
CA ILE A 80 -16.12 2.72 7.24
C ILE A 80 -14.86 3.04 8.03
N LYS A 81 -14.91 2.84 9.35
CA LYS A 81 -13.73 2.86 10.19
C LYS A 81 -13.10 1.47 10.23
N VAL A 82 -11.82 1.41 9.94
CA VAL A 82 -10.95 0.24 10.10
C VAL A 82 -10.05 0.51 11.30
N PRO A 83 -10.30 -0.11 12.46
CA PRO A 83 -9.45 0.11 13.63
C PRO A 83 -8.07 -0.52 13.47
N CYS A 84 -7.09 -0.03 14.24
CA CYS A 84 -5.78 -0.67 14.37
C CYS A 84 -5.91 -2.18 14.55
N TYR A 85 -4.98 -2.94 13.97
CA TYR A 85 -4.91 -4.41 13.98
C TYR A 85 -6.06 -5.14 13.28
N ALA A 86 -7.03 -4.43 12.71
CA ALA A 86 -8.09 -5.07 11.94
C ALA A 86 -7.62 -5.41 10.53
N TRP A 87 -7.60 -6.70 10.20
CA TRP A 87 -7.29 -7.16 8.84
C TRP A 87 -8.37 -6.70 7.88
N HIS A 88 -7.99 -6.04 6.81
CA HIS A 88 -8.93 -5.51 5.84
C HIS A 88 -8.36 -5.53 4.41
N GLU A 89 -9.28 -5.51 3.46
CA GLU A 89 -9.02 -5.34 2.03
C GLU A 89 -10.27 -4.77 1.36
N TRP A 90 -10.10 -4.07 0.27
CA TRP A 90 -11.22 -3.63 -0.55
C TRP A 90 -10.88 -3.62 -2.05
N GLN A 91 -11.92 -3.70 -2.88
CA GLN A 91 -11.86 -3.72 -4.32
C GLN A 91 -13.20 -3.28 -4.93
N ARG A 92 -13.25 -3.10 -6.23
CA ARG A 92 -14.54 -2.99 -6.95
C ARG A 92 -15.44 -4.18 -6.63
N ALA A 93 -16.75 -3.95 -6.50
CA ALA A 93 -17.70 -5.03 -6.28
C ALA A 93 -17.93 -5.88 -7.54
N ALA A 94 -17.92 -5.26 -8.71
CA ALA A 94 -18.06 -5.89 -10.02
C ALA A 94 -17.06 -5.30 -11.03
N PRO A 95 -16.63 -6.06 -12.04
CA PRO A 95 -15.72 -5.55 -13.09
C PRO A 95 -16.39 -4.50 -13.97
N GLU A 96 -17.68 -4.67 -14.28
CA GLU A 96 -18.48 -3.74 -15.09
C GLU A 96 -19.04 -2.59 -14.25
N GLY A 97 -19.54 -1.56 -14.92
CA GLY A 97 -20.23 -0.42 -14.32
C GLY A 97 -19.34 0.81 -14.21
N GLU A 98 -19.88 1.85 -13.59
CA GLU A 98 -19.20 3.13 -13.43
C GLU A 98 -17.89 3.02 -12.64
N GLU A 99 -17.06 4.05 -12.75
CA GLU A 99 -15.86 4.15 -11.93
C GLU A 99 -16.20 4.09 -10.43
N VAL A 100 -15.29 3.53 -9.65
CA VAL A 100 -15.38 3.51 -8.19
C VAL A 100 -14.44 4.56 -7.62
N VAL A 101 -14.93 5.40 -6.73
CA VAL A 101 -14.14 6.42 -6.06
C VAL A 101 -14.24 6.24 -4.55
N VAL A 102 -13.08 6.06 -3.91
CA VAL A 102 -12.92 5.97 -2.46
C VAL A 102 -11.96 7.05 -1.99
N ILE A 103 -12.23 7.63 -0.84
CA ILE A 103 -11.28 8.49 -0.13
C ILE A 103 -10.78 7.71 1.09
N GLU A 104 -9.47 7.54 1.18
CA GLU A 104 -8.79 6.99 2.34
C GLU A 104 -8.15 8.11 3.16
N ARG A 105 -8.28 8.03 4.49
CA ARG A 105 -7.58 8.86 5.47
C ARG A 105 -7.21 8.02 6.69
N ILE A 106 -6.24 8.48 7.45
CA ILE A 106 -5.75 7.81 8.67
C ILE A 106 -5.85 8.74 9.88
N GLU A 107 -5.93 8.16 11.05
CA GLU A 107 -5.82 8.85 12.34
C GLU A 107 -4.80 8.13 13.24
N PRO A 108 -3.76 8.83 13.75
CA PRO A 108 -3.47 10.27 13.57
C PRO A 108 -3.10 10.64 12.13
N ASP A 109 -3.48 11.87 11.71
CA ASP A 109 -3.11 12.40 10.39
C ASP A 109 -1.69 12.96 10.42
N ASP A 110 -0.75 12.19 9.94
CA ASP A 110 0.66 12.53 9.87
C ASP A 110 1.21 12.56 8.43
N ASN A 111 0.30 12.46 7.44
CA ASN A 111 0.58 12.41 6.01
C ASN A 111 1.27 11.10 5.53
N ASP A 112 1.43 10.10 6.38
CA ASP A 112 2.10 8.85 6.00
C ASP A 112 1.33 8.09 4.91
N LYS A 113 0.00 8.25 4.84
CA LYS A 113 -0.82 7.64 3.78
C LYS A 113 -0.45 8.16 2.38
N ALA A 114 -0.28 9.45 2.20
CA ALA A 114 0.14 10.02 0.92
C ALA A 114 1.59 9.64 0.59
N ILE A 115 2.49 9.71 1.58
CA ILE A 115 3.89 9.30 1.45
C ILE A 115 3.98 7.82 1.03
N PHE A 116 3.14 6.96 1.59
CA PHE A 116 3.03 5.56 1.22
C PHE A 116 2.71 5.39 -0.27
N PHE A 117 1.67 6.05 -0.78
CA PHE A 117 1.27 5.90 -2.17
C PHE A 117 2.28 6.50 -3.16
N TRP A 118 2.94 7.61 -2.83
CA TRP A 118 4.03 8.14 -3.66
C TRP A 118 5.18 7.14 -3.80
N ASN A 119 5.63 6.54 -2.70
CA ASN A 119 6.77 5.61 -2.73
C ASN A 119 6.38 4.25 -3.32
N LEU A 120 5.20 3.71 -2.99
CA LEU A 120 4.66 2.49 -3.59
C LEU A 120 4.65 2.59 -5.13
N ASN A 121 4.01 3.64 -5.66
CA ASN A 121 3.90 3.83 -7.10
C ASN A 121 5.24 4.23 -7.72
N GLY A 122 6.06 4.99 -7.00
CA GLY A 122 7.43 5.32 -7.40
C GLY A 122 8.25 4.05 -7.70
N VAL A 123 8.18 3.05 -6.83
CA VAL A 123 8.85 1.75 -7.03
C VAL A 123 8.22 0.99 -8.19
N ILE A 124 6.90 0.80 -8.19
CA ILE A 124 6.20 -0.01 -9.20
C ILE A 124 6.42 0.53 -10.62
N LEU A 125 6.30 1.85 -10.82
CA LEU A 125 6.36 2.46 -12.14
C LEU A 125 7.78 2.71 -12.66
N ASN A 126 8.78 2.78 -11.77
CA ASN A 126 10.14 3.09 -12.19
C ASN A 126 11.08 1.88 -12.18
N SER A 127 10.79 0.81 -11.41
CA SER A 127 11.66 -0.36 -11.40
C SER A 127 11.79 -1.02 -12.79
N PRO A 128 10.73 -1.16 -13.61
CA PRO A 128 10.88 -1.69 -14.97
C PRO A 128 11.79 -0.86 -15.87
N LYS A 129 11.91 0.46 -15.63
CA LYS A 129 12.78 1.35 -16.40
C LYS A 129 14.27 1.01 -16.25
N LEU A 130 14.64 0.29 -15.16
CA LEU A 130 16.01 -0.20 -14.96
C LEU A 130 16.44 -1.19 -16.04
N LEU A 131 15.49 -1.83 -16.73
CA LEU A 131 15.78 -2.75 -17.83
C LEU A 131 16.10 -2.04 -19.15
N SER A 132 15.56 -0.84 -19.35
CA SER A 132 15.79 -0.01 -20.55
C SER A 132 16.87 1.05 -20.35
N ASP A 133 17.42 1.21 -19.15
CA ASP A 133 18.49 2.14 -18.87
C ASP A 133 19.84 1.50 -19.24
N GLU A 134 20.45 1.96 -20.33
CA GLU A 134 21.74 1.45 -20.83
C GLU A 134 22.88 1.59 -19.81
N THR A 135 22.76 2.47 -18.85
CA THR A 135 23.75 2.65 -17.77
C THR A 135 23.57 1.63 -16.65
N SER A 136 22.40 0.99 -16.57
CA SER A 136 22.10 -0.03 -15.58
C SER A 136 22.82 -1.35 -15.87
N ILE A 137 23.43 -1.95 -14.85
CA ILE A 137 23.97 -3.31 -14.94
C ILE A 137 22.85 -4.32 -15.26
N VAL A 138 21.63 -4.06 -14.78
CA VAL A 138 20.49 -4.96 -14.97
C VAL A 138 20.06 -5.07 -16.41
N SER A 139 20.17 -3.98 -17.22
CA SER A 139 19.82 -4.00 -18.65
C SER A 139 20.74 -4.93 -19.47
N ARG A 140 21.94 -5.23 -18.96
CA ARG A 140 22.93 -6.10 -19.60
C ARG A 140 22.77 -7.57 -19.24
N LEU A 141 21.88 -7.90 -18.28
CA LEU A 141 21.63 -9.28 -17.88
C LEU A 141 20.78 -10.01 -18.95
N PRO A 142 20.92 -11.35 -19.07
CA PRO A 142 19.98 -12.16 -19.84
C PRO A 142 18.52 -11.93 -19.38
N ALA A 143 17.54 -11.97 -20.30
CA ALA A 143 16.14 -11.66 -20.03
C ALA A 143 15.55 -12.42 -18.81
N ARG A 144 15.93 -13.68 -18.62
CA ARG A 144 15.48 -14.47 -17.45
C ARG A 144 15.97 -13.88 -16.12
N LEU A 145 17.21 -13.38 -16.09
CA LEU A 145 17.78 -12.77 -14.90
C LEU A 145 17.19 -11.36 -14.65
N GLN A 146 16.85 -10.64 -15.73
CA GLN A 146 16.12 -9.37 -15.63
C GLN A 146 14.75 -9.57 -14.96
N GLY A 147 13.99 -10.59 -15.39
CA GLY A 147 12.72 -10.94 -14.77
C GLY A 147 12.88 -11.29 -13.28
N LEU A 148 13.78 -12.21 -12.96
CA LEU A 148 14.06 -12.61 -11.57
C LEU A 148 14.52 -11.42 -10.71
N PHE A 149 15.31 -10.50 -11.29
CA PHE A 149 15.69 -9.26 -10.60
C PHE A 149 14.47 -8.42 -10.24
N LEU A 150 13.58 -8.14 -11.19
CA LEU A 150 12.38 -7.34 -10.91
C LEU A 150 11.43 -8.04 -9.91
N ASP A 151 11.25 -9.36 -10.05
CA ASP A 151 10.44 -10.18 -9.16
C ASP A 151 10.97 -10.21 -7.72
N THR A 152 12.23 -9.86 -7.51
CA THR A 152 12.85 -9.75 -6.18
C THR A 152 12.96 -8.29 -5.74
N TRP A 153 13.38 -7.40 -6.63
CA TRP A 153 13.65 -6.00 -6.34
C TRP A 153 12.40 -5.21 -5.96
N ILE A 154 11.30 -5.40 -6.73
CA ILE A 154 10.04 -4.70 -6.45
C ILE A 154 9.49 -5.12 -5.09
N PRO A 155 9.26 -6.41 -4.78
CA PRO A 155 8.77 -6.82 -3.46
C PRO A 155 9.69 -6.37 -2.32
N LEU A 156 11.01 -6.46 -2.47
CA LEU A 156 11.95 -6.02 -1.44
C LEU A 156 11.74 -4.54 -1.07
N ASN A 157 11.68 -3.66 -2.07
CA ASN A 157 11.42 -2.23 -1.84
C ASN A 157 10.02 -2.00 -1.24
N LEU A 158 8.99 -2.70 -1.72
CA LEU A 158 7.64 -2.58 -1.20
C LEU A 158 7.54 -3.04 0.26
N PHE A 159 8.20 -4.13 0.63
CA PHE A 159 8.19 -4.63 2.02
C PHE A 159 8.86 -3.67 3.00
N ILE A 160 9.92 -2.97 2.56
CA ILE A 160 10.55 -1.90 3.33
C ILE A 160 9.59 -0.73 3.53
N ILE A 161 8.88 -0.32 2.47
CA ILE A 161 7.86 0.74 2.53
C ILE A 161 6.73 0.31 3.46
N PHE A 162 6.19 -0.88 3.29
CA PHE A 162 5.09 -1.44 4.08
C PHE A 162 5.41 -1.43 5.58
N ARG A 163 6.59 -1.92 5.95
CA ARG A 163 7.03 -1.93 7.37
C ARG A 163 7.17 -0.54 7.96
N SER A 164 7.68 0.40 7.16
CA SER A 164 8.05 1.74 7.64
C SER A 164 6.89 2.73 7.66
N LEU A 165 5.82 2.45 6.91
CA LEU A 165 4.64 3.31 6.77
C LEU A 165 3.34 2.58 7.18
N ASP A 166 3.48 1.70 8.17
CA ASP A 166 2.35 1.07 8.88
C ASP A 166 1.31 0.38 7.97
N ASN A 167 1.77 -0.36 6.96
CA ASN A 167 0.88 -1.11 6.07
C ASN A 167 1.32 -2.57 6.02
N ILE A 168 0.95 -3.37 7.01
CA ILE A 168 1.47 -4.72 7.22
C ILE A 168 0.67 -5.75 6.41
N PRO A 169 1.23 -6.36 5.34
CA PRO A 169 0.51 -7.32 4.52
C PRO A 169 0.38 -8.71 5.18
N VAL A 170 -0.69 -9.41 4.88
CA VAL A 170 -0.88 -10.82 5.24
C VAL A 170 -0.31 -11.69 4.14
N PHE A 171 0.86 -12.28 4.34
CA PHE A 171 1.57 -13.04 3.31
C PHE A 171 1.06 -14.46 3.13
N LEU A 172 0.63 -15.11 4.20
CA LEU A 172 0.10 -16.46 4.09
C LEU A 172 -1.33 -16.40 3.55
N ASN A 173 -1.67 -17.34 2.67
CA ASN A 173 -3.04 -17.46 2.19
C ASN A 173 -3.94 -17.76 3.41
N ALA A 174 -4.50 -16.69 3.99
CA ALA A 174 -5.32 -16.78 5.19
C ALA A 174 -6.59 -17.55 4.79
N PRO A 175 -6.75 -18.83 5.17
CA PRO A 175 -8.05 -19.47 5.05
C PRO A 175 -9.07 -18.57 5.72
N ASN A 176 -10.32 -18.58 5.26
CA ASN A 176 -11.37 -17.87 5.96
C ASN A 176 -11.32 -18.29 7.44
N LEU A 177 -10.67 -17.47 8.28
CA LEU A 177 -10.56 -17.73 9.71
C LEU A 177 -11.96 -17.88 10.34
N SER A 178 -12.97 -17.24 9.71
CA SER A 178 -14.38 -17.41 10.04
C SER A 178 -14.90 -18.87 9.93
N ARG A 179 -14.26 -19.71 9.09
CA ARG A 179 -14.63 -21.15 8.98
C ARG A 179 -14.03 -22.00 10.10
N VAL A 180 -13.08 -21.46 10.85
CA VAL A 180 -12.52 -22.14 12.01
C VAL A 180 -13.46 -21.90 13.19
N SER A 181 -14.22 -22.92 13.59
CA SER A 181 -15.20 -22.83 14.69
C SER A 181 -14.54 -22.69 16.06
N ASP A 182 -13.35 -23.26 16.25
CA ASP A 182 -12.58 -23.14 17.49
C ASP A 182 -11.90 -21.76 17.58
N GLN A 183 -12.36 -20.96 18.56
CA GLN A 183 -11.84 -19.63 18.81
C GLN A 183 -10.36 -19.63 19.21
N ARG A 184 -9.88 -20.65 19.93
CA ARG A 184 -8.46 -20.74 20.33
C ARG A 184 -7.58 -21.00 19.13
N LEU A 185 -8.01 -21.94 18.26
CA LEU A 185 -7.29 -22.24 17.02
C LEU A 185 -7.26 -21.03 16.07
N ARG A 186 -8.39 -20.30 15.96
CA ARG A 186 -8.47 -19.07 15.18
C ARG A 186 -7.48 -18.01 15.69
N SER A 187 -7.44 -17.77 16.99
CA SER A 187 -6.52 -16.81 17.61
C SER A 187 -5.06 -17.24 17.41
N LEU A 188 -4.75 -18.53 17.52
CA LEU A 188 -3.41 -19.05 17.27
C LEU A 188 -2.99 -18.83 15.81
N LEU A 189 -3.85 -19.16 14.86
CA LEU A 189 -3.58 -18.96 13.43
C LEU A 189 -3.35 -17.48 13.12
N GLN A 190 -4.17 -16.57 13.67
CA GLN A 190 -3.98 -15.13 13.50
C GLN A 190 -2.62 -14.68 14.04
N LYS A 191 -2.20 -15.15 15.21
CA LYS A 191 -0.87 -14.85 15.76
C LYS A 191 0.24 -15.38 14.87
N ILE A 192 0.13 -16.59 14.33
CA ILE A 192 1.11 -17.15 13.40
C ILE A 192 1.23 -16.27 12.16
N HIS A 193 0.12 -15.84 11.55
CA HIS A 193 0.14 -14.95 10.40
C HIS A 193 0.84 -13.63 10.74
N THR A 194 0.53 -13.02 11.89
CA THR A 194 1.16 -11.78 12.35
C THR A 194 2.67 -11.96 12.48
N VAL A 195 3.12 -13.01 13.17
CA VAL A 195 4.56 -13.30 13.36
C VAL A 195 5.26 -13.51 12.02
N VAL A 196 4.66 -14.30 11.10
CA VAL A 196 5.25 -14.54 9.78
C VAL A 196 5.36 -13.24 8.98
N SER A 197 4.33 -12.38 8.99
CA SER A 197 4.37 -11.08 8.31
C SER A 197 5.50 -10.21 8.84
N HIS A 198 5.62 -10.10 10.16
CA HIS A 198 6.71 -9.33 10.76
C HIS A 198 8.09 -9.89 10.45
N LEU A 199 8.27 -11.23 10.47
CA LEU A 199 9.56 -11.84 10.13
C LEU A 199 9.96 -11.54 8.68
N ILE A 200 9.03 -11.68 7.72
CA ILE A 200 9.29 -11.36 6.31
C ILE A 200 9.69 -9.89 6.16
N LEU A 201 8.94 -8.98 6.77
CA LEU A 201 9.22 -7.55 6.70
C LEU A 201 10.54 -7.19 7.41
N LEU A 202 10.88 -7.85 8.52
CA LEU A 202 12.15 -7.66 9.21
C LEU A 202 13.32 -8.11 8.33
N VAL A 203 13.24 -9.26 7.69
CA VAL A 203 14.26 -9.74 6.74
C VAL A 203 14.41 -8.75 5.58
N ALA A 204 13.31 -8.22 5.04
CA ALA A 204 13.36 -7.20 4.01
C ALA A 204 14.04 -5.90 4.46
N LEU A 205 13.78 -5.44 5.70
CA LEU A 205 14.46 -4.29 6.28
C LEU A 205 15.98 -4.50 6.41
N TRP A 206 16.41 -5.67 6.90
CA TRP A 206 17.82 -6.03 7.01
C TRP A 206 18.50 -6.07 5.64
N ALA A 207 17.88 -6.74 4.66
CA ALA A 207 18.39 -6.77 3.30
C ALA A 207 18.45 -5.35 2.68
N GLY A 208 17.40 -4.54 2.90
CA GLY A 208 17.36 -3.16 2.44
C GLY A 208 18.45 -2.29 3.07
N TRP A 209 18.69 -2.45 4.37
CA TRP A 209 19.77 -1.74 5.06
C TRP A 209 21.14 -2.09 4.47
N LEU A 210 21.42 -3.37 4.20
CA LEU A 210 22.67 -3.81 3.57
C LEU A 210 22.83 -3.23 2.16
N LEU A 211 21.72 -3.05 1.43
CA LEU A 211 21.71 -2.51 0.06
C LEU A 211 21.56 -0.97 0.01
N GLY A 212 21.49 -0.29 1.16
CA GLY A 212 21.31 1.17 1.22
C GLY A 212 19.92 1.65 0.78
N LEU A 213 18.91 0.77 0.76
CA LEU A 213 17.55 1.13 0.37
C LEU A 213 16.84 1.94 1.47
N GLN A 214 16.05 2.92 1.03
CA GLN A 214 15.27 3.77 1.94
C GLN A 214 13.78 3.55 1.70
N PRO A 215 12.96 3.51 2.77
CA PRO A 215 11.50 3.35 2.66
C PRO A 215 10.83 4.55 2.01
N VAL A 216 11.34 5.75 2.25
CA VAL A 216 10.86 7.00 1.65
C VAL A 216 12.01 7.63 0.87
N GLN A 217 11.79 7.85 -0.41
CA GLN A 217 12.79 8.34 -1.34
C GLN A 217 12.41 9.73 -1.84
N LEU A 218 13.33 10.69 -1.74
CA LEU A 218 13.11 12.08 -2.18
C LEU A 218 12.69 12.17 -3.67
N LYS A 219 13.21 11.28 -4.51
CA LYS A 219 12.84 11.23 -5.94
C LYS A 219 11.37 10.84 -6.21
N TYR A 220 10.69 10.26 -5.23
CA TYR A 220 9.29 9.83 -5.33
C TYR A 220 8.35 10.64 -4.43
N THR A 221 8.88 11.46 -3.52
CA THR A 221 8.10 12.18 -2.50
C THR A 221 8.27 13.69 -2.68
N PRO A 222 7.20 14.50 -2.67
CA PRO A 222 7.34 15.97 -2.63
C PRO A 222 8.28 16.43 -1.53
N GLY A 223 9.07 17.44 -1.79
CA GLY A 223 10.18 17.85 -0.92
C GLY A 223 9.75 18.24 0.48
N ASP A 224 8.62 18.93 0.63
CA ASP A 224 8.00 19.29 1.91
C ASP A 224 7.52 18.09 2.71
N ALA A 225 6.83 17.15 2.06
CA ALA A 225 6.38 15.90 2.67
C ALA A 225 7.58 15.04 3.12
N TYR A 226 8.61 14.94 2.28
CA TYR A 226 9.85 14.24 2.63
C TYR A 226 10.55 14.88 3.83
N ALA A 227 10.67 16.21 3.87
CA ALA A 227 11.31 16.94 4.98
C ALA A 227 10.55 16.71 6.31
N THR A 228 9.22 16.79 6.26
CA THR A 228 8.36 16.53 7.42
C THR A 228 8.53 15.11 7.94
N TRP A 229 8.47 14.11 7.07
CA TRP A 229 8.69 12.71 7.43
C TRP A 229 10.08 12.50 8.06
N LYS A 230 11.12 13.03 7.43
CA LYS A 230 12.51 12.91 7.91
C LYS A 230 12.70 13.53 9.28
N SER A 231 12.10 14.68 9.55
CA SER A 231 12.18 15.34 10.87
C SER A 231 11.56 14.49 11.98
N ARG A 232 10.45 13.81 11.72
CA ARG A 232 9.82 12.87 12.67
C ARG A 232 10.77 11.71 13.00
N GLN A 233 11.42 11.12 12.00
CA GLN A 233 12.36 10.01 12.19
C GLN A 233 13.56 10.39 13.09
N VAL A 234 14.05 11.62 12.97
CA VAL A 234 15.15 12.14 13.82
C VAL A 234 14.69 12.32 15.26
N ASN A 235 13.48 12.82 15.48
CA ASN A 235 12.93 13.04 16.82
C ASN A 235 12.68 11.71 17.55
N PHE A 236 12.17 10.69 16.88
CA PHE A 236 12.02 9.35 17.44
C PHE A 236 13.36 8.76 17.90
N LYS A 237 14.44 8.89 17.11
CA LYS A 237 15.78 8.39 17.48
C LYS A 237 16.42 9.13 18.65
N LYS A 238 15.99 10.35 18.97
CA LYS A 238 16.49 11.11 20.13
C LYS A 238 15.70 10.81 21.40
N ALA A 239 14.48 10.28 21.28
CA ALA A 239 13.60 9.96 22.39
C ALA A 239 13.71 8.49 22.86
N ALA A 240 14.34 7.61 22.05
CA ALA A 240 14.61 6.20 22.34
C ALA A 240 16.02 6.01 22.94
#